data_5859a996ba9c746be06432dedf8ca0e9
#
_entry.id   5859a996ba9c746be06432dedf8ca0e9
#
_cell.length_a   1.000
_cell.length_b   1.000
_cell.length_c   1.000
_cell.angle_alpha   90.00
_cell.angle_beta   90.00
_cell.angle_gamma   90.00
#
_symmetry.space_group_name_H-M   'P 1'
#
loop_
_entity.id
_entity.type
_entity.pdbx_description
1 polymer ?
#
loop_
_entity_poly.entity_id
_entity_poly.type
_entity_poly.pdbx_seq_one_letter_code
_entity_poly.pdbx_strand_id
1 'polypeptide(L)'
;MKETDVLISFQHRSGENENDVYVLTSKKESEKSDKALIKEAFWGVANFDKSMNEYWISDTDVASVESKDEITEDEIKVLLKFGIVYGTI
;
A
#
# COMPACT_ATOMS: atom_id res chain seq x y z
N MET A 1 -4.87 -3.44 -25.06
CA MET A 1 -5.44 -4.09 -23.89
C MET A 1 -5.22 -3.20 -22.68
N LYS A 2 -6.26 -2.91 -21.95
CA LYS A 2 -6.18 -2.05 -20.78
C LYS A 2 -5.58 -2.83 -19.60
N GLU A 3 -4.58 -2.27 -18.94
CA GLU A 3 -4.01 -2.90 -17.76
C GLU A 3 -5.05 -2.95 -16.63
N THR A 4 -5.07 -4.07 -15.91
CA THR A 4 -5.90 -4.19 -14.72
C THR A 4 -5.27 -3.39 -13.59
N ASP A 5 -6.06 -2.57 -12.92
CA ASP A 5 -5.60 -1.87 -11.74
C ASP A 5 -5.61 -2.81 -10.53
N VAL A 6 -4.72 -2.54 -9.61
CA VAL A 6 -4.55 -3.33 -8.38
C VAL A 6 -4.72 -2.40 -7.19
N LEU A 7 -5.53 -2.85 -6.24
CA LEU A 7 -5.64 -2.20 -4.93
C LEU A 7 -4.71 -2.90 -3.97
N ILE A 8 -3.74 -2.16 -3.45
CA ILE A 8 -2.81 -2.67 -2.45
C ILE A 8 -3.26 -2.18 -1.08
N SER A 9 -3.44 -3.10 -0.15
CA SER A 9 -3.73 -2.78 1.24
C SER A 9 -2.43 -2.85 2.04
N PHE A 10 -2.08 -1.75 2.69
CA PHE A 10 -0.96 -1.68 3.61
C PHE A 10 -1.48 -1.55 5.03
N GLN A 11 -0.82 -2.22 5.97
CA GLN A 11 -1.02 -1.92 7.38
C GLN A 11 0.04 -0.92 7.81
N HIS A 12 -0.41 0.21 8.34
CA HIS A 12 0.46 1.26 8.84
C HIS A 12 0.28 1.36 10.36
N ARG A 13 1.37 1.32 11.08
CA ARG A 13 1.36 1.44 12.54
C ARG A 13 2.28 2.57 12.98
N SER A 14 1.75 3.46 13.80
CA SER A 14 2.49 4.55 14.43
C SER A 14 2.23 4.50 15.93
N GLY A 15 3.18 3.99 16.70
CA GLY A 15 2.99 3.74 18.11
C GLY A 15 1.89 2.71 18.36
N GLU A 16 0.83 3.10 19.07
CA GLU A 16 -0.33 2.25 19.35
C GLU A 16 -1.42 2.34 18.27
N ASN A 17 -1.29 3.27 17.34
CA ASN A 17 -2.28 3.48 16.29
C ASN A 17 -1.98 2.58 15.09
N GLU A 18 -2.98 1.79 14.68
CA GLU A 18 -2.91 0.94 13.50
C GLU A 18 -4.00 1.38 12.52
N ASN A 19 -3.63 1.52 11.26
CA ASN A 19 -4.55 1.91 10.20
C ASN A 19 -4.27 1.11 8.94
N ASP A 20 -5.33 0.82 8.20
CA ASP A 20 -5.21 0.27 6.86
C ASP A 20 -5.14 1.41 5.86
N VAL A 21 -4.18 1.35 4.96
CA VAL A 21 -3.99 2.34 3.91
C VAL A 21 -4.14 1.64 2.56
N TYR A 22 -5.00 2.19 1.70
CA TYR A 22 -5.29 1.61 0.39
C TYR A 22 -4.70 2.48 -0.70
N VAL A 23 -3.94 1.86 -1.61
CA VAL A 23 -3.27 2.55 -2.70
C VAL A 23 -3.58 1.86 -4.01
N LEU A 24 -3.93 2.65 -5.03
CA LEU A 24 -4.15 2.15 -6.39
C LEU A 24 -2.85 2.18 -7.18
N THR A 25 -2.61 1.12 -7.95
CA THR A 25 -1.46 1.06 -8.84
C THR A 25 -1.78 0.19 -10.06
N SER A 26 -0.93 0.21 -11.07
CA SER A 26 -1.04 -0.72 -12.19
C SER A 26 -0.59 -2.11 -11.75
N LYS A 27 -1.02 -3.14 -12.49
CA LYS A 27 -0.60 -4.50 -12.21
C LYS A 27 0.92 -4.65 -12.28
N LYS A 28 1.54 -4.00 -13.25
CA LYS A 28 3.00 -4.03 -13.41
C LYS A 28 3.73 -3.47 -12.19
N GLU A 29 3.27 -2.32 -11.69
CA GLU A 29 3.85 -1.71 -10.50
C GLU A 29 3.60 -2.56 -9.25
N SER A 30 2.45 -3.23 -9.15
CA SER A 30 2.10 -4.06 -8.01
C SER A 30 3.00 -5.29 -7.88
N GLU A 31 3.70 -5.68 -8.93
CA GLU A 31 4.61 -6.83 -8.94
C GLU A 31 5.98 -6.52 -8.32
N LYS A 32 6.25 -5.26 -8.01
CA LYS A 32 7.47 -4.84 -7.32
C LYS A 32 7.53 -5.45 -5.92
N SER A 33 8.72 -5.46 -5.34
CA SER A 33 8.91 -5.95 -3.97
C SER A 33 8.13 -5.11 -2.96
N ASP A 34 7.79 -5.71 -1.83
CA ASP A 34 7.10 -5.00 -0.74
C ASP A 34 7.87 -3.76 -0.31
N LYS A 35 9.20 -3.86 -0.23
CA LYS A 35 10.07 -2.73 0.11
C LYS A 35 9.90 -1.56 -0.86
N ALA A 36 9.89 -1.86 -2.17
CA ALA A 36 9.74 -0.83 -3.20
C ALA A 36 8.36 -0.18 -3.14
N LEU A 37 7.31 -0.97 -2.95
CA LEU A 37 5.93 -0.47 -2.85
C LEU A 37 5.75 0.41 -1.61
N ILE A 38 6.29 0.01 -0.49
CA ILE A 38 6.22 0.78 0.75
C ILE A 38 6.98 2.11 0.62
N LYS A 39 8.15 2.10 0.01
CA LYS A 39 8.91 3.33 -0.25
C LYS A 39 8.13 4.30 -1.13
N GLU A 40 7.50 3.81 -2.18
CA GLU A 40 6.70 4.64 -3.09
C GLU A 40 5.43 5.17 -2.41
N ALA A 41 4.75 4.34 -1.64
CA ALA A 41 3.49 4.71 -1.01
C ALA A 41 3.67 5.69 0.16
N PHE A 42 4.72 5.53 0.94
CA PHE A 42 4.92 6.31 2.17
C PHE A 42 6.08 7.31 2.08
N TRP A 43 6.77 7.38 0.96
CA TRP A 43 7.86 8.35 0.71
C TRP A 43 9.01 8.25 1.72
N GLY A 44 9.19 7.06 2.31
CA GLY A 44 10.17 6.86 3.38
C GLY A 44 11.25 5.84 3.05
N VAL A 45 12.17 5.71 3.99
CA VAL A 45 13.16 4.64 3.96
C VAL A 45 12.49 3.37 4.45
N ALA A 46 12.64 2.28 3.70
CA ALA A 46 12.05 1.01 4.09
C ALA A 46 13.15 0.07 4.60
N ASN A 47 13.33 0.01 5.90
CA ASN A 47 14.26 -0.89 6.57
C ASN A 47 13.50 -2.08 7.14
N PHE A 48 13.84 -3.27 6.71
CA PHE A 48 13.12 -4.48 7.09
C PHE A 48 13.46 -4.93 8.51
N ASP A 49 12.44 -5.15 9.31
CA ASP A 49 12.54 -5.73 10.65
C ASP A 49 12.07 -7.18 10.60
N LYS A 50 13.01 -8.12 10.72
CA LYS A 50 12.72 -9.56 10.65
C LYS A 50 11.83 -10.04 11.80
N SER A 51 11.97 -9.44 12.97
CA SER A 51 11.21 -9.87 14.15
C SER A 51 9.72 -9.60 14.03
N MET A 52 9.36 -8.52 13.34
CA MET A 52 7.99 -8.07 13.18
C MET A 52 7.42 -8.33 11.78
N ASN A 53 8.28 -8.74 10.84
CA ASN A 53 7.93 -8.88 9.42
C ASN A 53 7.35 -7.58 8.85
N GLU A 54 7.92 -6.46 9.22
CA GLU A 54 7.47 -5.12 8.85
C GLU A 54 8.63 -4.27 8.35
N TYR A 55 8.32 -3.15 7.71
CA TYR A 55 9.31 -2.20 7.23
C TYR A 55 9.19 -0.88 8.00
N TRP A 56 10.29 -0.41 8.56
CA TRP A 56 10.35 0.90 9.20
C TRP A 56 10.43 1.98 8.12
N ILE A 57 9.46 2.88 8.12
CA ILE A 57 9.40 4.02 7.19
C ILE A 57 9.87 5.31 7.85
N SER A 58 9.91 5.32 9.18
CA SER A 58 10.48 6.41 9.99
C SER A 58 10.88 5.84 11.34
N ASP A 59 11.36 6.67 12.24
CA ASP A 59 11.73 6.25 13.61
C ASP A 59 10.54 5.73 14.42
N THR A 60 9.32 6.10 14.04
CA THR A 60 8.11 5.79 14.80
C THR A 60 7.11 4.94 14.02
N ASP A 61 7.24 4.86 12.70
CA ASP A 61 6.22 4.28 11.85
C ASP A 61 6.72 3.04 11.12
N VAL A 62 5.89 2.00 11.11
CA VAL A 62 6.14 0.77 10.36
C VAL A 62 4.99 0.49 9.42
N ALA A 63 5.30 -0.18 8.32
CA ALA A 63 4.31 -0.58 7.33
C ALA A 63 4.58 -1.98 6.82
N SER A 64 3.52 -2.67 6.42
CA SER A 64 3.59 -3.97 5.77
C SER A 64 2.55 -4.05 4.66
N VAL A 65 2.81 -4.90 3.67
CA VAL A 65 1.82 -5.18 2.62
C VAL A 65 0.92 -6.30 3.10
N GLU A 66 -0.38 -6.03 3.19
CA GLU A 66 -1.37 -7.04 3.60
C GLU A 66 -1.94 -7.81 2.42
N SER A 67 -2.35 -7.11 1.37
CA SER A 67 -3.00 -7.75 0.23
C SER A 67 -2.83 -6.93 -1.05
N LYS A 68 -3.00 -7.63 -2.17
CA LYS A 68 -3.01 -7.05 -3.51
C LYS A 68 -4.17 -7.67 -4.25
N ASP A 69 -5.16 -6.86 -4.64
CA ASP A 69 -6.37 -7.32 -5.30
C ASP A 69 -6.57 -6.61 -6.63
N GLU A 70 -6.79 -7.38 -7.68
CA GLU A 70 -7.18 -6.82 -8.98
C GLU A 70 -8.60 -6.28 -8.86
N ILE A 71 -8.82 -5.06 -9.35
CA ILE A 71 -10.13 -4.42 -9.25
C ILE A 71 -10.57 -3.85 -10.59
N THR A 72 -11.89 -3.72 -10.76
CA THR A 72 -12.51 -3.19 -11.97
C THR A 72 -12.63 -1.67 -11.92
N GLU A 73 -12.89 -1.04 -13.07
CA GLU A 73 -13.13 0.40 -13.16
C GLU A 73 -14.32 0.82 -12.28
N ASP A 74 -15.37 0.01 -12.22
CA ASP A 74 -16.53 0.33 -11.40
C ASP A 74 -16.20 0.31 -9.93
N GLU A 75 -15.40 -0.65 -9.50
CA GLU A 75 -14.91 -0.72 -8.12
C GLU A 75 -14.03 0.48 -7.76
N ILE A 76 -13.18 0.92 -8.69
CA ILE A 76 -12.34 2.10 -8.51
C ILE A 76 -13.20 3.34 -8.27
N LYS A 77 -14.25 3.53 -9.06
CA LYS A 77 -15.18 4.66 -8.91
C LYS A 77 -15.82 4.69 -7.53
N VAL A 78 -16.22 3.53 -7.02
CA VAL A 78 -16.82 3.40 -5.70
C VAL A 78 -15.80 3.78 -4.61
N LEU A 79 -14.59 3.26 -4.70
CA LEU A 79 -13.53 3.54 -3.73
C LEU A 79 -13.16 5.02 -3.69
N LEU A 80 -13.03 5.65 -4.86
CA LEU A 80 -12.74 7.09 -4.96
C LEU A 80 -13.88 7.94 -4.40
N LYS A 81 -15.12 7.54 -4.67
CA LYS A 81 -16.32 8.25 -4.19
C LYS A 81 -16.35 8.33 -2.67
N PHE A 82 -15.96 7.27 -1.98
CA PHE A 82 -16.01 7.21 -0.52
C PHE A 82 -14.68 7.61 0.13
N GLY A 83 -13.70 8.04 -0.64
CA GLY A 83 -12.42 8.50 -0.11
C GLY A 83 -11.60 7.40 0.57
N ILE A 84 -11.80 6.14 0.19
CA ILE A 84 -11.11 5.00 0.80
C ILE A 84 -9.65 4.93 0.33
N VAL A 85 -9.38 5.35 -0.90
CA VAL A 85 -8.04 5.27 -1.48
C VAL A 85 -7.18 6.41 -0.97
N TYR A 86 -6.04 6.07 -0.38
CA TYR A 86 -5.06 7.04 0.12
C TYR A 86 -4.34 7.77 -1.02
N GLY A 87 -4.03 7.05 -2.09
CA GLY A 87 -3.33 7.62 -3.24
C GLY A 87 -3.12 6.62 -4.35
N THR A 88 -2.32 7.04 -5.34
CA THR A 88 -1.90 6.20 -6.45
C THR A 88 -0.39 6.21 -6.59
N ILE A 89 0.16 5.10 -7.06
CA ILE A 89 1.60 5.00 -7.34
C ILE A 89 1.85 4.42 -8.73
#